data_7d7de892eae40a71ad706026443753fe
#
_entry.id   7d7de892eae40a71ad706026443753fe
#
_cell.length_a   1.000
_cell.length_b   1.000
_cell.length_c   1.000
_cell.angle_alpha   90.00
_cell.angle_beta   90.00
_cell.angle_gamma   90.00
#
_symmetry.space_group_name_H-M   'P 1'
#
loop_
_entity.id
_entity.type
_entity.pdbx_description
1 polymer ?
#
loop_
_entity_poly.entity_id
_entity_poly.type
_entity_poly.pdbx_seq_one_letter_code
_entity_poly.pdbx_strand_id
1 'polypeptide(L)'
;MKIGIVTTWFERGAAYVSRQFMDILAKNHEVYIYVRGGEEYAKGNPKWDLPNVYWSNGLHTTYINKKEFYKWIKANSIETILFNEQQYFTPLVWCKEWGIKTIAYVDYYTEQTIPLFGIYDSIVCNTQRHCSAFDEFDDIHYLPWGTDIDLYKPKYTDGRLVEEGKVIFFNSAGMNPLRKGTDTFIKALYKCKELNSIRAIIHTQVELKQFFPELSSVVAELESLGILEVVERTISAPGLYYRADVYVYPSILDGIGLTVPEAISSGLACITSDNPPMNEFVHDDFGSLIPVTRLYARKDGYYWPQCRCDIDALANLLKKYASNSAKVVEMKKKARKYAIDKLSFEKNASSLSDIIENTK
;
A
#
# COMPACT_ATOMS: atom_id res chain seq x y z
N MET A 1 5.90 21.18 -18.51
CA MET A 1 5.11 20.26 -19.36
C MET A 1 3.69 20.17 -18.84
N LYS A 2 2.77 19.69 -19.68
CA LYS A 2 1.37 19.39 -19.30
C LYS A 2 1.20 17.87 -19.22
N ILE A 3 1.01 17.39 -18.00
CA ILE A 3 1.01 15.97 -17.66
C ILE A 3 -0.39 15.52 -17.30
N GLY A 4 -0.85 14.42 -17.88
CA GLY A 4 -2.06 13.72 -17.50
C GLY A 4 -1.78 12.57 -16.54
N ILE A 5 -2.66 12.33 -15.58
CA ILE A 5 -2.68 11.10 -14.77
C ILE A 5 -4.04 10.43 -14.98
N VAL A 6 -4.03 9.23 -15.52
CA VAL A 6 -5.23 8.38 -15.69
C VAL A 6 -5.30 7.40 -14.53
N THR A 7 -6.34 7.48 -13.72
CA THR A 7 -6.38 6.76 -12.45
C THR A 7 -7.80 6.58 -11.90
N THR A 8 -7.92 5.80 -10.84
CA THR A 8 -9.03 5.89 -9.87
C THR A 8 -8.79 7.09 -8.94
N TRP A 9 -9.85 7.79 -8.48
CA TRP A 9 -9.68 9.05 -7.74
C TRP A 9 -10.69 9.22 -6.59
N PHE A 10 -10.47 8.47 -5.48
CA PHE A 10 -11.26 8.52 -4.23
C PHE A 10 -10.48 7.84 -3.10
N GLU A 11 -11.01 7.77 -1.89
CA GLU A 11 -10.39 7.16 -0.68
C GLU A 11 -10.00 5.69 -0.89
N ARG A 12 -8.93 5.46 -1.68
CA ARG A 12 -8.39 4.15 -2.04
C ARG A 12 -6.87 4.22 -2.25
N GLY A 13 -6.15 3.11 -2.01
CA GLY A 13 -4.68 3.04 -2.11
C GLY A 13 -4.12 3.59 -3.43
N ALA A 14 -4.63 3.11 -4.57
CA ALA A 14 -4.19 3.58 -5.90
C ALA A 14 -4.42 5.08 -6.12
N ALA A 15 -5.50 5.64 -5.59
CA ALA A 15 -5.78 7.06 -5.69
C ALA A 15 -4.82 7.90 -4.83
N TYR A 16 -4.46 7.41 -3.64
CA TYR A 16 -3.42 8.07 -2.82
C TYR A 16 -2.06 8.08 -3.51
N VAL A 17 -1.69 6.98 -4.18
CA VAL A 17 -0.47 6.93 -5.01
C VAL A 17 -0.50 8.00 -6.08
N SER A 18 -1.59 8.08 -6.85
CA SER A 18 -1.75 9.08 -7.92
C SER A 18 -1.75 10.51 -7.37
N ARG A 19 -2.34 10.71 -6.18
CA ARG A 19 -2.35 12.02 -5.54
C ARG A 19 -0.94 12.46 -5.13
N GLN A 20 -0.16 11.56 -4.56
CA GLN A 20 1.23 11.84 -4.21
C GLN A 20 2.06 12.17 -5.46
N PHE A 21 1.85 11.44 -6.57
CA PHE A 21 2.49 11.77 -7.85
C PHE A 21 2.04 13.14 -8.37
N MET A 22 0.75 13.45 -8.31
CA MET A 22 0.24 14.77 -8.67
C MET A 22 0.92 15.87 -7.84
N ASP A 23 1.01 15.71 -6.53
CA ASP A 23 1.59 16.72 -5.63
C ASP A 23 3.10 16.94 -5.89
N ILE A 24 3.84 15.90 -6.24
CA ILE A 24 5.26 16.01 -6.63
C ILE A 24 5.40 16.70 -7.99
N LEU A 25 4.66 16.25 -8.99
CA LEU A 25 4.76 16.77 -10.36
C LEU A 25 4.26 18.20 -10.46
N ALA A 26 3.26 18.58 -9.67
CA ALA A 26 2.71 19.94 -9.66
C ALA A 26 3.69 21.02 -9.17
N LYS A 27 4.84 20.62 -8.61
CA LYS A 27 5.91 21.56 -8.25
C LYS A 27 6.57 22.20 -9.49
N ASN A 28 6.63 21.47 -10.61
CA ASN A 28 7.34 21.87 -11.83
C ASN A 28 6.50 21.80 -13.10
N HIS A 29 5.29 21.20 -13.04
CA HIS A 29 4.45 20.91 -14.20
C HIS A 29 2.98 21.27 -13.94
N GLU A 30 2.22 21.44 -15.01
CA GLU A 30 0.76 21.48 -14.94
C GLU A 30 0.23 20.05 -14.99
N VAL A 31 -0.48 19.61 -13.93
CA VAL A 31 -0.96 18.23 -13.81
C VAL A 31 -2.48 18.19 -13.90
N TYR A 32 -3.01 17.29 -14.71
CA TYR A 32 -4.43 17.09 -14.95
C TYR A 32 -4.80 15.63 -14.67
N ILE A 33 -5.91 15.43 -13.98
CA ILE A 33 -6.37 14.09 -13.60
C ILE A 33 -7.55 13.68 -14.50
N TYR A 34 -7.46 12.50 -15.07
CA TYR A 34 -8.57 11.83 -15.75
C TYR A 34 -9.06 10.68 -14.88
N VAL A 35 -10.20 10.85 -14.26
CA VAL A 35 -10.84 9.82 -13.44
C VAL A 35 -11.55 8.83 -14.35
N ARG A 36 -11.19 7.56 -14.24
CA ARG A 36 -11.83 6.50 -15.02
C ARG A 36 -13.32 6.38 -14.69
N GLY A 37 -14.12 6.05 -15.69
CA GLY A 37 -15.56 5.94 -15.53
C GLY A 37 -16.00 4.85 -14.54
N GLY A 38 -17.20 5.06 -13.96
CA GLY A 38 -17.76 4.16 -12.94
C GLY A 38 -17.15 4.30 -11.56
N GLU A 39 -16.29 5.29 -11.33
CA GLU A 39 -15.60 5.53 -10.06
C GLU A 39 -15.81 6.97 -9.53
N GLU A 40 -17.01 7.52 -9.69
CA GLU A 40 -17.34 8.90 -9.30
C GLU A 40 -17.62 9.09 -7.79
N TYR A 41 -17.16 8.17 -6.95
CA TYR A 41 -17.46 8.14 -5.50
C TYR A 41 -17.06 9.41 -4.75
N ALA A 42 -16.03 10.13 -5.23
CA ALA A 42 -15.53 11.34 -4.60
C ALA A 42 -15.89 12.63 -5.36
N LYS A 43 -16.74 12.56 -6.39
CA LYS A 43 -17.23 13.73 -7.12
C LYS A 43 -18.03 14.63 -6.16
N GLY A 44 -17.73 15.93 -6.15
CA GLY A 44 -18.28 16.88 -5.19
C GLY A 44 -17.59 16.93 -3.82
N ASN A 45 -16.62 16.03 -3.55
CA ASN A 45 -15.84 16.08 -2.32
C ASN A 45 -14.67 17.09 -2.49
N PRO A 46 -14.60 18.16 -1.66
CA PRO A 46 -13.56 19.21 -1.81
C PRO A 46 -12.12 18.71 -1.75
N LYS A 47 -11.87 17.53 -1.17
CA LYS A 47 -10.53 16.91 -1.15
C LYS A 47 -10.12 16.27 -2.47
N TRP A 48 -11.10 15.83 -3.26
CA TRP A 48 -10.88 15.05 -4.48
C TRP A 48 -11.37 15.75 -5.74
N ASP A 49 -12.45 16.54 -5.67
CA ASP A 49 -13.03 17.26 -6.80
C ASP A 49 -12.35 18.61 -6.99
N LEU A 50 -11.11 18.56 -7.49
CA LEU A 50 -10.27 19.73 -7.70
C LEU A 50 -10.49 20.30 -9.13
N PRO A 51 -10.13 21.58 -9.40
CA PRO A 51 -10.32 22.20 -10.71
C PRO A 51 -9.62 21.49 -11.89
N ASN A 52 -8.55 20.76 -11.63
CA ASN A 52 -7.77 19.99 -12.60
C ASN A 52 -8.24 18.54 -12.75
N VAL A 53 -9.36 18.16 -12.14
CA VAL A 53 -9.90 16.79 -12.18
C VAL A 53 -11.04 16.70 -13.19
N TYR A 54 -10.92 15.77 -14.12
CA TYR A 54 -11.94 15.43 -15.09
C TYR A 54 -12.59 14.08 -14.74
N TRP A 55 -13.88 14.08 -14.47
CA TRP A 55 -14.69 12.91 -14.18
C TRP A 55 -15.28 12.35 -15.47
N SER A 56 -14.77 11.19 -15.93
CA SER A 56 -15.26 10.58 -17.16
C SER A 56 -16.63 9.92 -16.99
N ASN A 57 -17.40 9.85 -18.07
CA ASN A 57 -18.76 9.26 -18.08
C ASN A 57 -18.76 7.76 -18.43
N GLY A 58 -17.62 7.06 -18.36
CA GLY A 58 -17.52 5.64 -18.65
C GLY A 58 -18.27 4.76 -17.63
N LEU A 59 -18.70 3.58 -18.06
CA LEU A 59 -19.44 2.62 -17.22
C LEU A 59 -18.55 1.61 -16.51
N HIS A 60 -17.27 1.51 -16.89
CA HIS A 60 -16.35 0.49 -16.39
C HIS A 60 -15.02 1.11 -15.95
N THR A 61 -14.47 0.59 -14.87
CA THR A 61 -13.30 1.13 -14.15
C THR A 61 -12.01 1.28 -14.97
N THR A 62 -11.80 0.49 -16.03
CA THR A 62 -10.59 0.57 -16.87
C THR A 62 -10.89 1.02 -18.29
N TYR A 63 -12.16 1.06 -18.68
CA TYR A 63 -12.57 1.50 -20.01
C TYR A 63 -12.51 3.02 -20.13
N ILE A 64 -11.98 3.48 -21.26
CA ILE A 64 -11.86 4.90 -21.61
C ILE A 64 -12.56 5.15 -22.93
N ASN A 65 -13.43 6.16 -23.01
CA ASN A 65 -14.09 6.56 -24.25
C ASN A 65 -13.11 7.38 -25.12
N LYS A 66 -12.84 6.93 -26.36
CA LYS A 66 -11.86 7.57 -27.26
C LYS A 66 -12.14 9.05 -27.50
N LYS A 67 -13.40 9.43 -27.79
CA LYS A 67 -13.77 10.81 -28.13
C LYS A 67 -13.63 11.73 -26.91
N GLU A 68 -14.06 11.28 -25.75
CA GLU A 68 -13.99 12.01 -24.49
C GLU A 68 -12.54 12.21 -24.06
N PHE A 69 -11.74 11.14 -24.11
CA PHE A 69 -10.32 11.16 -23.77
C PHE A 69 -9.52 12.09 -24.70
N TYR A 70 -9.78 12.05 -26.02
CA TYR A 70 -9.18 12.97 -26.95
C TYR A 70 -9.52 14.44 -26.68
N LYS A 71 -10.79 14.73 -26.35
CA LYS A 71 -11.21 16.09 -25.97
C LYS A 71 -10.48 16.58 -24.73
N TRP A 72 -10.36 15.74 -23.72
CA TRP A 72 -9.64 16.06 -22.48
C TRP A 72 -8.15 16.34 -22.74
N ILE A 73 -7.49 15.51 -23.55
CA ILE A 73 -6.08 15.71 -23.95
C ILE A 73 -5.92 17.06 -24.67
N LYS A 74 -6.77 17.35 -25.66
CA LYS A 74 -6.67 18.56 -26.47
C LYS A 74 -7.02 19.83 -25.66
N ALA A 75 -8.05 19.79 -24.84
CA ALA A 75 -8.46 20.92 -24.02
C ALA A 75 -7.37 21.36 -23.03
N ASN A 76 -6.59 20.43 -22.54
CA ASN A 76 -5.51 20.68 -21.58
C ASN A 76 -4.11 20.67 -22.23
N SER A 77 -4.01 20.42 -23.55
CA SER A 77 -2.73 20.31 -24.25
C SER A 77 -1.76 19.31 -23.61
N ILE A 78 -2.27 18.15 -23.22
CA ILE A 78 -1.48 17.09 -22.54
C ILE A 78 -0.38 16.57 -23.48
N GLU A 79 0.83 16.47 -22.97
CA GLU A 79 2.02 16.02 -23.69
C GLU A 79 2.45 14.61 -23.31
N THR A 80 2.25 14.25 -22.03
CA THR A 80 2.62 12.96 -21.45
C THR A 80 1.53 12.48 -20.50
N ILE A 81 1.26 11.18 -20.47
CA ILE A 81 0.26 10.59 -19.59
C ILE A 81 0.88 9.47 -18.77
N LEU A 82 0.74 9.58 -17.43
CA LEU A 82 1.00 8.50 -16.48
C LEU A 82 -0.29 7.72 -16.25
N PHE A 83 -0.27 6.43 -16.54
CA PHE A 83 -1.38 5.51 -16.32
C PHE A 83 -1.16 4.72 -15.03
N ASN A 84 -2.06 4.85 -14.08
CA ASN A 84 -2.02 4.08 -12.83
C ASN A 84 -3.03 2.92 -12.88
N GLU A 85 -2.55 1.68 -12.74
CA GLU A 85 -3.36 0.45 -12.77
C GLU A 85 -4.24 0.32 -14.04
N GLN A 86 -3.73 0.68 -15.20
CA GLN A 86 -4.47 0.58 -16.46
C GLN A 86 -4.35 -0.82 -17.07
N GLN A 87 -5.48 -1.51 -17.23
CA GLN A 87 -5.54 -2.87 -17.76
C GLN A 87 -6.18 -2.95 -19.17
N TYR A 88 -6.72 -1.85 -19.66
CA TYR A 88 -7.25 -1.72 -21.02
C TYR A 88 -6.25 -0.94 -21.86
N PHE A 89 -5.52 -1.64 -22.72
CA PHE A 89 -4.35 -1.09 -23.44
C PHE A 89 -4.71 -0.27 -24.70
N THR A 90 -5.94 -0.33 -25.18
CA THR A 90 -6.36 0.42 -26.37
C THR A 90 -6.10 1.94 -26.30
N PRO A 91 -6.27 2.63 -25.15
CA PRO A 91 -5.90 4.05 -25.04
C PRO A 91 -4.46 4.37 -25.34
N LEU A 92 -3.52 3.44 -25.14
CA LEU A 92 -2.11 3.63 -25.42
C LEU A 92 -1.84 3.67 -26.93
N VAL A 93 -2.56 2.84 -27.70
CA VAL A 93 -2.51 2.91 -29.17
C VAL A 93 -2.96 4.29 -29.66
N TRP A 94 -4.04 4.84 -29.08
CA TRP A 94 -4.49 6.18 -29.43
C TRP A 94 -3.48 7.26 -29.02
N CYS A 95 -2.83 7.13 -27.86
CA CYS A 95 -1.78 8.05 -27.42
C CYS A 95 -0.63 8.08 -28.46
N LYS A 96 -0.18 6.91 -28.91
CA LYS A 96 0.84 6.82 -29.97
C LYS A 96 0.38 7.46 -31.28
N GLU A 97 -0.85 7.22 -31.73
CA GLU A 97 -1.42 7.88 -32.91
C GLU A 97 -1.45 9.43 -32.77
N TRP A 98 -1.58 9.92 -31.55
CA TRP A 98 -1.70 11.38 -31.28
C TRP A 98 -0.37 12.02 -30.87
N GLY A 99 0.72 11.26 -30.80
CA GLY A 99 2.04 11.74 -30.40
C GLY A 99 2.13 12.08 -28.90
N ILE A 100 1.34 11.41 -28.06
CA ILE A 100 1.33 11.56 -26.60
C ILE A 100 2.21 10.47 -25.99
N LYS A 101 3.16 10.84 -25.17
CA LYS A 101 4.02 9.91 -24.43
C LYS A 101 3.25 9.23 -23.31
N THR A 102 3.59 7.98 -23.03
CA THR A 102 2.86 7.13 -22.09
C THR A 102 3.78 6.46 -21.09
N ILE A 103 3.44 6.57 -19.80
CA ILE A 103 4.20 5.97 -18.71
C ILE A 103 3.26 5.04 -17.94
N ALA A 104 3.69 3.80 -17.73
CA ALA A 104 3.01 2.87 -16.85
C ALA A 104 3.47 3.05 -15.41
N TYR A 105 2.53 3.17 -14.47
CA TYR A 105 2.77 2.84 -13.08
C TYR A 105 2.14 1.47 -12.82
N VAL A 106 2.96 0.49 -12.45
CA VAL A 106 2.55 -0.92 -12.42
C VAL A 106 2.24 -1.42 -11.03
N ASP A 107 1.09 -2.11 -10.90
CA ASP A 107 0.64 -2.77 -9.67
C ASP A 107 -0.03 -4.12 -9.97
N TYR A 108 -0.78 -4.23 -11.06
CA TYR A 108 -1.46 -5.46 -11.46
C TYR A 108 -1.10 -5.87 -12.89
N TYR A 109 -0.67 -7.12 -13.05
CA TYR A 109 -0.35 -7.75 -14.33
C TYR A 109 -0.39 -9.27 -14.19
N THR A 110 -0.52 -9.95 -15.34
CA THR A 110 -0.45 -11.40 -15.48
C THR A 110 0.70 -11.76 -16.41
N GLU A 111 1.11 -13.03 -16.44
CA GLU A 111 2.12 -13.51 -17.40
C GLU A 111 1.76 -13.14 -18.84
N GLN A 112 0.46 -13.25 -19.21
CA GLN A 112 0.01 -12.90 -20.56
C GLN A 112 -0.03 -11.40 -20.84
N THR A 113 -0.17 -10.56 -19.82
CA THR A 113 -0.26 -9.11 -20.01
C THR A 113 1.09 -8.40 -19.90
N ILE A 114 2.11 -9.00 -19.29
CA ILE A 114 3.46 -8.42 -19.21
C ILE A 114 3.98 -7.96 -20.58
N PRO A 115 3.92 -8.80 -21.66
CA PRO A 115 4.42 -8.37 -22.98
C PRO A 115 3.68 -7.13 -23.53
N LEU A 116 2.44 -6.89 -23.16
CA LEU A 116 1.65 -5.75 -23.61
C LEU A 116 2.15 -4.41 -23.03
N PHE A 117 2.88 -4.47 -21.91
CA PHE A 117 3.49 -3.26 -21.34
C PHE A 117 4.58 -2.67 -22.21
N GLY A 118 5.13 -3.42 -23.17
CA GLY A 118 6.04 -2.88 -24.18
C GLY A 118 5.43 -1.82 -25.12
N ILE A 119 4.11 -1.57 -25.03
CA ILE A 119 3.47 -0.44 -25.72
C ILE A 119 3.72 0.90 -25.03
N TYR A 120 4.01 0.92 -23.75
CA TYR A 120 4.38 2.13 -23.03
C TYR A 120 5.75 2.62 -23.46
N ASP A 121 5.95 3.93 -23.37
CA ASP A 121 7.26 4.53 -23.65
C ASP A 121 8.20 4.39 -22.44
N SER A 122 7.64 4.28 -21.22
CA SER A 122 8.40 4.05 -19.99
C SER A 122 7.56 3.31 -18.93
N ILE A 123 8.23 2.57 -18.04
CA ILE A 123 7.59 1.83 -16.92
C ILE A 123 8.20 2.29 -15.61
N VAL A 124 7.36 2.69 -14.67
CA VAL A 124 7.75 3.04 -13.30
C VAL A 124 7.28 1.97 -12.33
N CYS A 125 8.21 1.39 -11.60
CA CYS A 125 8.00 0.38 -10.58
C CYS A 125 8.41 0.93 -9.21
N ASN A 126 7.61 0.71 -8.19
CA ASN A 126 7.89 1.22 -6.85
C ASN A 126 8.32 0.17 -5.83
N THR A 127 8.44 -1.08 -6.25
CA THR A 127 9.02 -2.20 -5.49
C THR A 127 10.00 -2.97 -6.37
N GLN A 128 10.98 -3.63 -5.76
CA GLN A 128 11.94 -4.47 -6.48
C GLN A 128 11.22 -5.64 -7.16
N ARG A 129 10.19 -6.19 -6.50
CA ARG A 129 9.35 -7.24 -7.07
C ARG A 129 8.72 -6.83 -8.38
N HIS A 130 8.16 -5.61 -8.46
CA HIS A 130 7.56 -5.14 -9.70
C HIS A 130 8.61 -4.91 -10.79
N CYS A 131 9.78 -4.35 -10.44
CA CYS A 131 10.88 -4.20 -11.38
C CYS A 131 11.31 -5.54 -11.99
N SER A 132 11.44 -6.58 -11.18
CA SER A 132 11.89 -7.89 -11.66
C SER A 132 10.94 -8.59 -12.62
N ALA A 133 9.66 -8.16 -12.67
CA ALA A 133 8.71 -8.71 -13.64
C ALA A 133 8.82 -8.06 -15.04
N PHE A 134 9.54 -6.95 -15.14
CA PHE A 134 9.70 -6.15 -16.35
C PHE A 134 11.17 -5.96 -16.76
N ASP A 135 12.11 -6.76 -16.23
CA ASP A 135 13.55 -6.61 -16.42
C ASP A 135 14.00 -6.82 -17.88
N GLU A 136 13.15 -7.39 -18.73
CA GLU A 136 13.41 -7.52 -20.19
C GLU A 136 13.08 -6.26 -20.99
N PHE A 137 12.53 -5.19 -20.38
CA PHE A 137 12.17 -3.96 -21.07
C PHE A 137 13.28 -2.90 -20.91
N ASP A 138 13.50 -2.09 -21.95
CA ASP A 138 14.62 -1.14 -21.99
C ASP A 138 14.47 0.08 -21.08
N ASP A 139 13.23 0.58 -20.87
CA ASP A 139 12.97 1.84 -20.16
C ASP A 139 12.15 1.61 -18.89
N ILE A 140 12.81 0.99 -17.88
CA ILE A 140 12.25 0.70 -16.56
C ILE A 140 12.94 1.55 -15.51
N HIS A 141 12.12 2.17 -14.67
CA HIS A 141 12.59 2.98 -13.56
C HIS A 141 12.12 2.44 -12.21
N TYR A 142 13.06 2.16 -11.33
CA TYR A 142 12.76 1.88 -9.93
C TYR A 142 12.62 3.19 -9.16
N LEU A 143 11.40 3.50 -8.76
CA LEU A 143 11.07 4.63 -7.91
C LEU A 143 10.65 4.10 -6.53
N PRO A 144 11.58 4.00 -5.56
CA PRO A 144 11.29 3.39 -4.27
C PRO A 144 10.04 4.01 -3.63
N TRP A 145 9.13 3.16 -3.17
CA TRP A 145 7.95 3.68 -2.48
C TRP A 145 8.37 4.39 -1.19
N GLY A 146 7.63 5.45 -0.90
CA GLY A 146 7.76 6.19 0.33
C GLY A 146 6.39 6.54 0.90
N THR A 147 6.38 7.23 2.01
CA THR A 147 5.16 7.73 2.65
C THR A 147 5.34 9.16 3.14
N ASP A 148 4.24 9.83 3.46
CA ASP A 148 4.28 11.13 4.13
C ASP A 148 4.76 10.93 5.58
N ILE A 149 6.06 11.10 5.79
CA ILE A 149 6.72 10.91 7.09
C ILE A 149 6.33 11.95 8.14
N ASP A 150 5.70 13.06 7.74
CA ASP A 150 5.22 14.11 8.65
C ASP A 150 3.79 13.84 9.10
N LEU A 151 2.97 13.24 8.26
CA LEU A 151 1.65 12.73 8.60
C LEU A 151 1.77 11.47 9.46
N TYR A 152 2.58 10.49 9.02
CA TYR A 152 2.87 9.24 9.73
C TYR A 152 4.10 9.41 10.62
N LYS A 153 3.89 9.89 11.83
CA LYS A 153 4.97 10.12 12.81
C LYS A 153 4.65 9.49 14.16
N PRO A 154 5.66 9.12 14.94
CA PRO A 154 5.45 8.50 16.24
C PRO A 154 4.78 9.46 17.22
N LYS A 155 3.92 8.90 18.09
CA LYS A 155 3.35 9.63 19.23
C LYS A 155 4.44 10.04 20.22
N TYR A 156 5.43 9.16 20.43
CA TYR A 156 6.54 9.36 21.36
C TYR A 156 7.87 9.23 20.62
N THR A 157 8.63 10.31 20.58
CA THR A 157 9.91 10.36 19.85
C THR A 157 11.04 9.59 20.53
N ASP A 158 10.92 9.33 21.83
CA ASP A 158 11.85 8.52 22.63
C ASP A 158 11.64 7.01 22.44
N GLY A 159 10.65 6.61 21.64
CA GLY A 159 10.34 5.21 21.33
C GLY A 159 9.67 4.43 22.46
N ARG A 160 9.36 5.07 23.61
CA ARG A 160 8.73 4.38 24.76
C ARG A 160 7.46 3.64 24.33
N LEU A 161 7.09 2.61 25.10
CA LEU A 161 5.85 1.88 24.89
C LEU A 161 4.63 2.77 25.11
N VAL A 162 3.52 2.42 24.44
CA VAL A 162 2.24 3.11 24.58
C VAL A 162 1.64 2.86 25.98
N GLU A 163 1.78 1.62 26.48
CA GLU A 163 1.35 1.20 27.82
C GLU A 163 2.55 0.57 28.54
N GLU A 164 2.86 1.04 29.76
CA GLU A 164 3.97 0.50 30.53
C GLU A 164 3.74 -0.98 30.87
N GLY A 165 4.77 -1.78 30.71
CA GLY A 165 4.75 -3.22 30.99
C GLY A 165 4.03 -4.09 29.98
N LYS A 166 3.47 -3.51 28.89
CA LYS A 166 2.80 -4.25 27.84
C LYS A 166 3.29 -3.83 26.46
N VAL A 167 3.36 -4.79 25.55
CA VAL A 167 3.61 -4.55 24.12
C VAL A 167 2.28 -4.64 23.39
N ILE A 168 1.92 -3.57 22.69
CA ILE A 168 0.68 -3.48 21.92
C ILE A 168 0.97 -3.79 20.45
N PHE A 169 0.37 -4.88 19.97
CA PHE A 169 0.44 -5.32 18.58
C PHE A 169 -0.74 -4.76 17.79
N PHE A 170 -0.49 -4.30 16.56
CA PHE A 170 -1.53 -3.70 15.71
C PHE A 170 -1.58 -4.38 14.35
N ASN A 171 -2.79 -4.70 13.89
CA ASN A 171 -3.07 -5.16 12.53
C ASN A 171 -4.13 -4.27 11.88
N SER A 172 -3.81 -3.72 10.70
CA SER A 172 -4.76 -2.97 9.87
C SER A 172 -5.34 -3.89 8.80
N ALA A 173 -6.52 -4.40 9.07
CA ALA A 173 -7.23 -5.38 8.23
C ALA A 173 -7.99 -4.74 7.04
N GLY A 174 -8.38 -3.45 7.18
CA GLY A 174 -9.12 -2.73 6.15
C GLY A 174 -10.43 -3.41 5.73
N MET A 175 -10.74 -3.40 4.44
CA MET A 175 -11.94 -4.04 3.89
C MET A 175 -11.76 -5.54 3.55
N ASN A 176 -10.53 -6.06 3.60
CA ASN A 176 -10.26 -7.46 3.29
C ASN A 176 -9.32 -8.10 4.31
N PRO A 177 -9.83 -8.43 5.51
CA PRO A 177 -9.05 -9.02 6.60
C PRO A 177 -8.32 -10.31 6.20
N LEU A 178 -8.92 -11.14 5.34
CA LEU A 178 -8.29 -12.39 4.88
C LEU A 178 -7.01 -12.11 4.10
N ARG A 179 -7.06 -11.18 3.14
CA ARG A 179 -5.88 -10.82 2.34
C ARG A 179 -4.77 -10.22 3.21
N LYS A 180 -5.14 -9.52 4.27
CA LYS A 180 -4.22 -8.90 5.23
C LYS A 180 -3.68 -9.89 6.28
N GLY A 181 -4.08 -11.18 6.22
CA GLY A 181 -3.64 -12.23 7.13
C GLY A 181 -4.13 -12.08 8.57
N THR A 182 -5.24 -11.35 8.76
CA THR A 182 -5.82 -11.10 10.09
C THR A 182 -6.20 -12.40 10.80
N ASP A 183 -6.69 -13.41 10.06
CA ASP A 183 -6.96 -14.74 10.60
C ASP A 183 -5.69 -15.41 11.16
N THR A 184 -4.57 -15.26 10.48
CA THR A 184 -3.26 -15.77 10.92
C THR A 184 -2.81 -15.06 12.21
N PHE A 185 -3.00 -13.73 12.28
CA PHE A 185 -2.68 -12.95 13.48
C PHE A 185 -3.54 -13.36 14.66
N ILE A 186 -4.88 -13.50 14.49
CA ILE A 186 -5.79 -13.94 15.54
C ILE A 186 -5.39 -15.32 16.10
N LYS A 187 -5.09 -16.28 15.21
CA LYS A 187 -4.66 -17.63 15.59
C LYS A 187 -3.34 -17.62 16.37
N ALA A 188 -2.38 -16.80 15.93
CA ALA A 188 -1.10 -16.65 16.63
C ALA A 188 -1.27 -15.96 17.99
N LEU A 189 -2.10 -14.92 18.06
CA LEU A 189 -2.42 -14.23 19.30
C LEU A 189 -3.07 -15.16 20.32
N TYR A 190 -3.99 -16.02 19.88
CA TYR A 190 -4.65 -17.00 20.75
C TYR A 190 -3.65 -17.97 21.41
N LYS A 191 -2.58 -18.34 20.69
CA LYS A 191 -1.47 -19.16 21.26
C LYS A 191 -0.63 -18.41 22.31
N CYS A 192 -0.87 -17.11 22.48
CA CYS A 192 -0.17 -16.25 23.43
C CYS A 192 -1.08 -15.74 24.56
N LYS A 193 -2.31 -16.21 24.65
CA LYS A 193 -3.37 -15.66 25.54
C LYS A 193 -3.04 -15.71 27.04
N GLU A 194 -2.09 -16.55 27.45
CA GLU A 194 -1.65 -16.64 28.85
C GLU A 194 -0.64 -15.55 29.24
N LEU A 195 -0.20 -14.71 28.30
CA LEU A 195 0.82 -13.68 28.56
C LEU A 195 0.16 -12.35 28.92
N ASN A 196 0.38 -11.90 30.15
CA ASN A 196 -0.14 -10.62 30.64
C ASN A 196 0.52 -9.39 29.98
N SER A 197 1.66 -9.57 29.34
CA SER A 197 2.45 -8.52 28.68
C SER A 197 2.03 -8.21 27.23
N ILE A 198 0.98 -8.89 26.74
CA ILE A 198 0.47 -8.72 25.36
C ILE A 198 -0.86 -7.99 25.36
N ARG A 199 -1.00 -7.03 24.46
CA ARG A 199 -2.26 -6.50 23.96
C ARG A 199 -2.25 -6.45 22.44
N ALA A 200 -3.43 -6.45 21.83
CA ALA A 200 -3.57 -6.34 20.38
C ALA A 200 -4.74 -5.45 19.99
N ILE A 201 -4.59 -4.76 18.86
CA ILE A 201 -5.64 -3.97 18.23
C ILE A 201 -5.79 -4.46 16.80
N ILE A 202 -6.99 -4.81 16.39
CA ILE A 202 -7.34 -5.06 14.99
C ILE A 202 -8.25 -3.93 14.53
N HIS A 203 -7.82 -3.19 13.50
CA HIS A 203 -8.65 -2.20 12.83
C HIS A 203 -9.19 -2.77 11.52
N THR A 204 -10.49 -2.75 11.35
CA THR A 204 -11.20 -3.23 10.17
C THR A 204 -12.33 -2.30 9.77
N GLN A 205 -12.69 -2.32 8.49
CA GLN A 205 -13.86 -1.60 7.95
C GLN A 205 -15.07 -2.54 7.73
N VAL A 206 -14.91 -3.81 8.07
CA VAL A 206 -15.96 -4.83 8.01
C VAL A 206 -16.12 -5.48 9.37
N GLU A 207 -17.29 -6.07 9.63
CA GLU A 207 -17.55 -6.78 10.88
C GLU A 207 -16.74 -8.09 10.92
N LEU A 208 -15.75 -8.14 11.82
CA LEU A 208 -14.72 -9.18 11.86
C LEU A 208 -15.32 -10.57 12.15
N LYS A 209 -16.30 -10.63 13.07
CA LYS A 209 -16.95 -11.89 13.46
C LYS A 209 -17.85 -12.46 12.35
N GLN A 210 -18.42 -11.59 11.52
CA GLN A 210 -19.15 -12.03 10.32
C GLN A 210 -18.20 -12.44 9.19
N PHE A 211 -17.07 -11.76 9.07
CA PHE A 211 -16.06 -12.06 8.06
C PHE A 211 -15.34 -13.40 8.33
N PHE A 212 -15.10 -13.71 9.63
CA PHE A 212 -14.49 -14.97 10.10
C PHE A 212 -15.40 -15.67 11.13
N PRO A 213 -16.54 -16.24 10.71
CA PRO A 213 -17.47 -16.89 11.64
C PRO A 213 -16.83 -18.04 12.43
N GLU A 214 -15.85 -18.74 11.83
CA GLU A 214 -15.10 -19.81 12.48
C GLU A 214 -14.13 -19.33 13.58
N LEU A 215 -13.79 -18.05 13.61
CA LEU A 215 -12.94 -17.46 14.65
C LEU A 215 -13.73 -16.62 15.67
N SER A 216 -15.06 -16.53 15.54
CA SER A 216 -15.89 -15.66 16.38
C SER A 216 -15.75 -15.94 17.86
N SER A 217 -15.68 -17.22 18.26
CA SER A 217 -15.46 -17.63 19.66
C SER A 217 -14.08 -17.27 20.17
N VAL A 218 -13.05 -17.43 19.34
CA VAL A 218 -11.67 -17.06 19.66
C VAL A 218 -11.54 -15.55 19.85
N VAL A 219 -12.15 -14.77 18.96
CA VAL A 219 -12.16 -13.29 19.06
C VAL A 219 -12.87 -12.88 20.35
N ALA A 220 -14.06 -13.43 20.64
CA ALA A 220 -14.81 -13.11 21.87
C ALA A 220 -14.03 -13.47 23.16
N GLU A 221 -13.33 -14.60 23.17
CA GLU A 221 -12.48 -15.00 24.29
C GLU A 221 -11.31 -14.00 24.49
N LEU A 222 -10.60 -13.65 23.43
CA LEU A 222 -9.49 -12.68 23.48
C LEU A 222 -9.95 -11.30 23.92
N GLU A 223 -11.16 -10.86 23.50
CA GLU A 223 -11.78 -9.61 23.97
C GLU A 223 -12.13 -9.68 25.46
N SER A 224 -12.72 -10.79 25.91
CA SER A 224 -13.10 -10.99 27.31
C SER A 224 -11.89 -11.02 28.25
N LEU A 225 -10.76 -11.53 27.79
CA LEU A 225 -9.48 -11.51 28.51
C LEU A 225 -8.80 -10.13 28.47
N GLY A 226 -9.36 -9.15 27.76
CA GLY A 226 -8.76 -7.83 27.58
C GLY A 226 -7.45 -7.84 26.78
N ILE A 227 -7.22 -8.89 25.99
CA ILE A 227 -6.01 -9.04 25.13
C ILE A 227 -6.23 -8.38 23.80
N LEU A 228 -7.43 -8.50 23.22
CA LEU A 228 -7.77 -7.97 21.89
C LEU A 228 -8.81 -6.85 21.99
N GLU A 229 -8.58 -5.79 21.24
CA GLU A 229 -9.57 -4.77 20.92
C GLU A 229 -9.83 -4.79 19.40
N VAL A 230 -11.09 -4.90 18.99
CA VAL A 230 -11.49 -4.81 17.59
C VAL A 230 -12.15 -3.45 17.35
N VAL A 231 -11.63 -2.71 16.35
CA VAL A 231 -12.13 -1.39 15.96
C VAL A 231 -12.73 -1.49 14.57
N GLU A 232 -14.06 -1.59 14.50
CA GLU A 232 -14.84 -1.81 13.26
C GLU A 232 -15.45 -0.52 12.74
N ARG A 233 -14.64 0.30 12.09
CA ARG A 233 -15.08 1.55 11.46
C ARG A 233 -14.03 2.10 10.51
N THR A 234 -14.44 2.98 9.59
CA THR A 234 -13.49 3.76 8.79
C THR A 234 -12.81 4.81 9.66
N ILE A 235 -11.48 4.90 9.57
CA ILE A 235 -10.67 5.89 10.26
C ILE A 235 -9.75 6.53 9.22
N SER A 236 -9.77 7.86 9.17
CA SER A 236 -8.92 8.63 8.27
C SER A 236 -7.44 8.51 8.64
N ALA A 237 -6.55 8.73 7.66
CA ALA A 237 -5.12 8.82 7.90
C ALA A 237 -4.81 9.90 8.98
N PRO A 238 -3.81 9.68 9.83
CA PRO A 238 -2.85 8.58 9.82
C PRO A 238 -3.32 7.29 10.50
N GLY A 239 -4.59 7.10 10.82
CA GLY A 239 -5.11 5.88 11.39
C GLY A 239 -4.75 5.67 12.88
N LEU A 240 -4.56 4.41 13.29
CA LEU A 240 -4.38 4.03 14.71
C LEU A 240 -2.94 3.65 15.09
N TYR A 241 -1.95 3.87 14.23
CA TYR A 241 -0.55 3.50 14.51
C TYR A 241 -0.04 4.06 15.85
N TYR A 242 -0.48 5.27 16.23
CA TYR A 242 -0.09 5.91 17.50
C TYR A 242 -0.53 5.16 18.76
N ARG A 243 -1.40 4.13 18.64
CA ARG A 243 -1.92 3.31 19.73
C ARG A 243 -1.12 2.04 19.96
N ALA A 244 -0.09 1.77 19.17
CA ALA A 244 0.62 0.51 19.18
C ALA A 244 2.14 0.67 19.22
N ASP A 245 2.81 -0.45 19.46
CA ASP A 245 4.27 -0.57 19.50
C ASP A 245 4.82 -1.38 18.35
N VAL A 246 4.08 -2.39 17.93
CA VAL A 246 4.48 -3.34 16.89
C VAL A 246 3.37 -3.48 15.87
N TYR A 247 3.69 -3.28 14.61
CA TYR A 247 2.79 -3.55 13.50
C TYR A 247 2.93 -5.00 13.05
N VAL A 248 1.83 -5.74 12.94
CA VAL A 248 1.81 -7.14 12.53
C VAL A 248 1.02 -7.29 11.25
N TYR A 249 1.70 -7.69 10.18
CA TYR A 249 1.12 -7.74 8.84
C TYR A 249 1.46 -9.05 8.12
N PRO A 250 0.84 -10.18 8.50
CA PRO A 250 1.04 -11.47 7.86
C PRO A 250 0.26 -11.57 6.54
N SER A 251 0.41 -10.55 5.69
CA SER A 251 -0.36 -10.41 4.46
C SER A 251 -0.13 -11.57 3.50
N ILE A 252 -1.22 -12.04 2.91
CA ILE A 252 -1.20 -13.11 1.90
C ILE A 252 -0.63 -12.58 0.58
N LEU A 253 -0.97 -11.34 0.24
CA LEU A 253 -0.55 -10.66 -0.98
C LEU A 253 -0.88 -9.18 -0.90
N ASP A 254 0.01 -8.34 -1.38
CA ASP A 254 -0.26 -6.92 -1.62
C ASP A 254 0.48 -6.43 -2.86
N GLY A 255 0.03 -5.33 -3.47
CA GLY A 255 0.76 -4.64 -4.52
C GLY A 255 2.02 -3.99 -3.95
N ILE A 256 1.85 -3.09 -2.99
CA ILE A 256 2.96 -2.40 -2.28
C ILE A 256 2.98 -2.78 -0.81
N GLY A 257 1.81 -2.90 -0.18
CA GLY A 257 1.72 -3.04 1.27
C GLY A 257 1.88 -1.70 1.99
N LEU A 258 1.20 -0.65 1.51
CA LEU A 258 1.31 0.74 2.00
C LEU A 258 1.33 0.89 3.52
N THR A 259 0.58 0.05 4.22
CA THR A 259 0.48 0.07 5.68
C THR A 259 1.78 -0.30 6.40
N VAL A 260 2.71 -1.01 5.74
CA VAL A 260 4.03 -1.35 6.32
C VAL A 260 4.92 -0.09 6.41
N PRO A 261 5.21 0.65 5.32
CA PRO A 261 5.96 1.91 5.42
C PRO A 261 5.27 2.97 6.27
N GLU A 262 3.92 3.03 6.32
CA GLU A 262 3.18 3.89 7.23
C GLU A 262 3.45 3.56 8.70
N ALA A 263 3.44 2.28 9.06
CA ALA A 263 3.74 1.80 10.41
C ALA A 263 5.20 2.11 10.81
N ILE A 264 6.17 1.82 9.92
CA ILE A 264 7.59 2.12 10.11
C ILE A 264 7.78 3.63 10.32
N SER A 265 7.12 4.46 9.52
CA SER A 265 7.15 5.91 9.63
C SER A 265 6.55 6.41 10.94
N SER A 266 5.50 5.76 11.41
CA SER A 266 4.88 6.02 12.72
C SER A 266 5.72 5.50 13.90
N GLY A 267 6.91 4.96 13.63
CA GLY A 267 7.84 4.48 14.66
C GLY A 267 7.40 3.18 15.32
N LEU A 268 6.74 2.28 14.59
CA LEU A 268 6.43 0.94 15.07
C LEU A 268 7.51 -0.04 14.63
N ALA A 269 7.86 -0.99 15.49
CA ALA A 269 8.53 -2.20 15.05
C ALA A 269 7.57 -3.00 14.14
N CYS A 270 8.10 -3.77 13.18
CA CYS A 270 7.26 -4.44 12.19
C CYS A 270 7.50 -5.95 12.15
N ILE A 271 6.42 -6.72 12.07
CA ILE A 271 6.43 -8.16 11.80
C ILE A 271 5.57 -8.38 10.55
N THR A 272 6.17 -8.87 9.46
CA THR A 272 5.46 -9.09 8.20
C THR A 272 5.81 -10.42 7.57
N SER A 273 5.02 -10.86 6.57
CA SER A 273 5.31 -12.07 5.80
C SER A 273 6.66 -11.96 5.07
N ASP A 274 7.44 -13.03 5.07
CA ASP A 274 8.64 -13.15 4.22
C ASP A 274 8.23 -13.43 2.77
N ASN A 275 7.56 -12.45 2.19
CA ASN A 275 7.08 -12.46 0.81
C ASN A 275 7.08 -11.03 0.25
N PRO A 276 7.68 -10.80 -0.92
CA PRO A 276 7.65 -9.47 -1.52
C PRO A 276 6.22 -8.99 -1.83
N PRO A 277 5.95 -7.69 -1.77
CA PRO A 277 6.90 -6.61 -1.48
C PRO A 277 7.03 -6.29 0.02
N MET A 278 6.28 -6.94 0.90
CA MET A 278 6.24 -6.60 2.32
C MET A 278 7.63 -6.74 2.98
N ASN A 279 8.38 -7.79 2.63
CA ASN A 279 9.72 -8.03 3.15
C ASN A 279 10.78 -7.06 2.60
N GLU A 280 10.50 -6.31 1.53
CA GLU A 280 11.40 -5.28 1.01
C GLU A 280 11.53 -4.06 1.97
N PHE A 281 10.54 -3.85 2.86
CA PHE A 281 10.50 -2.70 3.77
C PHE A 281 11.02 -3.02 5.18
N VAL A 282 11.11 -4.31 5.56
CA VAL A 282 11.39 -4.69 6.95
C VAL A 282 12.79 -5.26 7.08
N HIS A 283 13.58 -4.66 7.99
CA HIS A 283 14.95 -5.05 8.29
C HIS A 283 15.07 -5.56 9.74
N ASP A 284 16.05 -6.44 10.00
CA ASP A 284 16.29 -7.05 11.31
C ASP A 284 16.52 -6.07 12.46
N ASP A 285 16.94 -4.85 12.12
CA ASP A 285 17.15 -3.77 13.08
C ASP A 285 15.88 -3.31 13.79
N PHE A 286 14.74 -3.38 13.11
CA PHE A 286 13.46 -2.88 13.61
C PHE A 286 12.27 -3.79 13.30
N GLY A 287 12.52 -4.99 12.79
CA GLY A 287 11.45 -5.90 12.43
C GLY A 287 11.83 -7.36 12.43
N SER A 288 10.90 -8.19 12.02
CA SER A 288 11.10 -9.62 11.80
C SER A 288 10.20 -10.11 10.67
N LEU A 289 10.68 -11.11 9.93
CA LEU A 289 9.92 -11.75 8.86
C LEU A 289 9.30 -13.06 9.37
N ILE A 290 8.06 -13.32 8.97
CA ILE A 290 7.33 -14.55 9.29
C ILE A 290 7.59 -15.54 8.15
N PRO A 291 8.13 -16.72 8.42
CA PRO A 291 8.34 -17.73 7.39
C PRO A 291 7.05 -18.07 6.63
N VAL A 292 7.19 -18.27 5.32
CA VAL A 292 6.10 -18.69 4.44
C VAL A 292 6.09 -20.22 4.37
N THR A 293 4.93 -20.81 4.70
CA THR A 293 4.74 -22.28 4.65
C THR A 293 4.22 -22.77 3.31
N ARG A 294 3.57 -21.89 2.55
CA ARG A 294 2.97 -22.25 1.26
C ARG A 294 2.85 -21.04 0.35
N LEU A 295 3.19 -21.25 -0.93
CA LEU A 295 2.86 -20.35 -2.05
C LEU A 295 1.80 -21.00 -2.92
N TYR A 296 0.87 -20.18 -3.47
CA TYR A 296 -0.18 -20.66 -4.37
C TYR A 296 -0.65 -19.55 -5.31
N ALA A 297 -1.02 -19.94 -6.52
CA ALA A 297 -1.48 -18.98 -7.53
C ALA A 297 -2.80 -18.31 -7.14
N ARG A 298 -2.96 -17.06 -7.55
CA ARG A 298 -4.25 -16.37 -7.49
C ARG A 298 -5.15 -16.84 -8.65
N LYS A 299 -6.44 -16.95 -8.39
CA LYS A 299 -7.38 -17.49 -9.37
C LYS A 299 -7.57 -16.63 -10.64
N ASP A 300 -7.30 -15.34 -10.53
CA ASP A 300 -7.39 -14.37 -11.63
C ASP A 300 -6.11 -14.27 -12.47
N GLY A 301 -5.11 -15.12 -12.19
CA GLY A 301 -3.86 -15.16 -12.94
C GLY A 301 -2.88 -14.04 -12.62
N TYR A 302 -3.08 -13.28 -11.52
CA TYR A 302 -2.09 -12.31 -11.10
C TYR A 302 -0.69 -12.95 -11.02
N TYR A 303 0.32 -12.29 -11.56
CA TYR A 303 1.65 -12.85 -11.79
C TYR A 303 2.32 -13.38 -10.51
N TRP A 304 2.14 -12.68 -9.39
CA TRP A 304 2.76 -13.06 -8.13
C TRP A 304 1.88 -14.00 -7.30
N PRO A 305 2.48 -15.04 -6.70
CA PRO A 305 1.75 -15.97 -5.86
C PRO A 305 1.27 -15.32 -4.56
N GLN A 306 0.20 -15.86 -4.04
CA GLN A 306 -0.23 -15.66 -2.66
C GLN A 306 0.61 -16.52 -1.72
N CYS A 307 0.80 -16.08 -0.46
CA CYS A 307 1.50 -16.85 0.56
C CYS A 307 0.61 -17.21 1.75
N ARG A 308 1.04 -18.19 2.52
CA ARG A 308 0.54 -18.47 3.88
C ARG A 308 1.70 -18.44 4.86
N CYS A 309 1.58 -17.61 5.88
CA CYS A 309 2.56 -17.48 6.94
C CYS A 309 2.44 -18.63 7.97
N ASP A 310 3.55 -18.96 8.60
CA ASP A 310 3.61 -19.89 9.72
C ASP A 310 3.02 -19.25 10.99
N ILE A 311 1.92 -19.84 11.49
CA ILE A 311 1.22 -19.35 12.68
C ILE A 311 2.06 -19.54 13.95
N ASP A 312 2.80 -20.64 14.05
CA ASP A 312 3.63 -20.94 15.23
C ASP A 312 4.85 -20.03 15.28
N ALA A 313 5.48 -19.80 14.13
CA ALA A 313 6.55 -18.82 14.01
C ALA A 313 6.09 -17.42 14.40
N LEU A 314 4.90 -16.99 13.93
CA LEU A 314 4.33 -15.70 14.33
C LEU A 314 4.05 -15.66 15.84
N ALA A 315 3.45 -16.70 16.43
CA ALA A 315 3.21 -16.75 17.87
C ALA A 315 4.52 -16.65 18.66
N ASN A 316 5.58 -17.30 18.22
CA ASN A 316 6.90 -17.20 18.84
C ASN A 316 7.50 -15.78 18.72
N LEU A 317 7.30 -15.09 17.60
CA LEU A 317 7.69 -13.69 17.46
C LEU A 317 6.92 -12.78 18.42
N LEU A 318 5.59 -12.96 18.54
CA LEU A 318 4.77 -12.20 19.50
C LEU A 318 5.30 -12.39 20.93
N LYS A 319 5.57 -13.63 21.36
CA LYS A 319 6.14 -13.95 22.67
C LYS A 319 7.51 -13.31 22.87
N LYS A 320 8.41 -13.39 21.86
CA LYS A 320 9.74 -12.79 21.90
C LYS A 320 9.69 -11.28 22.10
N TYR A 321 8.80 -10.58 21.40
CA TYR A 321 8.66 -9.13 21.51
C TYR A 321 8.03 -8.74 22.87
N ALA A 322 7.01 -9.47 23.30
CA ALA A 322 6.34 -9.22 24.57
C ALA A 322 7.23 -9.46 25.80
N SER A 323 8.20 -10.40 25.70
CA SER A 323 9.17 -10.70 26.77
C SER A 323 10.37 -9.76 26.80
N ASN A 324 10.57 -8.93 25.76
CA ASN A 324 11.72 -8.02 25.66
C ASN A 324 11.28 -6.61 25.19
N SER A 325 10.52 -5.95 26.05
CA SER A 325 10.00 -4.59 25.79
C SER A 325 11.09 -3.55 25.54
N ALA A 326 12.23 -3.66 26.21
CA ALA A 326 13.36 -2.78 26.00
C ALA A 326 13.89 -2.87 24.55
N LYS A 327 13.95 -4.08 23.99
CA LYS A 327 14.31 -4.27 22.59
C LYS A 327 13.29 -3.66 21.63
N VAL A 328 11.99 -3.76 21.96
CA VAL A 328 10.92 -3.12 21.15
C VAL A 328 11.11 -1.60 21.13
N VAL A 329 11.44 -0.97 22.27
CA VAL A 329 11.73 0.48 22.35
C VAL A 329 12.89 0.88 21.42
N GLU A 330 13.97 0.10 21.40
CA GLU A 330 15.07 0.34 20.46
C GLU A 330 14.64 0.19 19.00
N MET A 331 13.89 -0.86 18.69
CA MET A 331 13.37 -1.14 17.33
C MET A 331 12.47 0.01 16.85
N LYS A 332 11.61 0.55 17.71
CA LYS A 332 10.76 1.71 17.39
C LYS A 332 11.58 2.94 16.97
N LYS A 333 12.67 3.23 17.68
CA LYS A 333 13.59 4.33 17.33
C LYS A 333 14.27 4.10 15.98
N LYS A 334 14.75 2.88 15.75
CA LYS A 334 15.39 2.49 14.48
C LYS A 334 14.41 2.54 13.31
N ALA A 335 13.17 2.07 13.50
CA ALA A 335 12.11 2.16 12.50
C ALA A 335 11.88 3.62 12.07
N ARG A 336 11.70 4.53 13.03
CA ARG A 336 11.53 5.95 12.72
C ARG A 336 12.73 6.56 12.00
N LYS A 337 13.95 6.24 12.45
CA LYS A 337 15.17 6.70 11.78
C LYS A 337 15.22 6.22 10.33
N TYR A 338 14.96 4.93 10.11
CA TYR A 338 14.91 4.36 8.77
C TYR A 338 13.87 5.07 7.88
N ALA A 339 12.68 5.36 8.43
CA ALA A 339 11.65 6.09 7.69
C ALA A 339 12.11 7.47 7.21
N ILE A 340 12.74 8.24 8.09
CA ILE A 340 13.28 9.57 7.76
C ILE A 340 14.35 9.48 6.66
N ASP A 341 15.20 8.45 6.75
CA ASP A 341 16.33 8.28 5.83
C ASP A 341 15.91 7.70 4.47
N LYS A 342 14.91 6.78 4.44
CA LYS A 342 14.61 5.92 3.28
C LYS A 342 13.17 5.94 2.81
N LEU A 343 12.19 6.33 3.63
CA LEU A 343 10.78 6.24 3.29
C LEU A 343 10.10 7.60 3.05
N SER A 344 10.85 8.70 2.99
CA SER A 344 10.25 9.98 2.61
C SER A 344 9.81 9.93 1.16
N PHE A 345 8.49 9.97 0.93
CA PHE A 345 7.93 9.98 -0.44
C PHE A 345 8.47 11.16 -1.25
N GLU A 346 8.56 12.34 -0.65
CA GLU A 346 9.06 13.53 -1.33
C GLU A 346 10.50 13.35 -1.85
N LYS A 347 11.36 12.72 -1.06
CA LYS A 347 12.74 12.42 -1.48
C LYS A 347 12.76 11.29 -2.53
N ASN A 348 12.01 10.22 -2.28
CA ASN A 348 12.03 9.02 -3.14
C ASN A 348 11.43 9.30 -4.52
N ALA A 349 10.38 10.13 -4.59
CA ALA A 349 9.74 10.51 -5.85
C ALA A 349 10.36 11.74 -6.54
N SER A 350 11.45 12.29 -6.01
CA SER A 350 12.10 13.49 -6.61
C SER A 350 12.54 13.29 -8.05
N SER A 351 12.94 12.06 -8.43
CA SER A 351 13.34 11.72 -9.80
C SER A 351 12.17 11.51 -10.78
N LEU A 352 10.92 11.52 -10.31
CA LEU A 352 9.76 11.27 -11.18
C LEU A 352 9.64 12.33 -12.29
N SER A 353 9.93 13.59 -11.98
CA SER A 353 9.94 14.68 -12.96
C SER A 353 10.95 14.40 -14.07
N ASP A 354 12.17 14.05 -13.69
CA ASP A 354 13.26 13.74 -14.64
C ASP A 354 12.90 12.51 -15.49
N ILE A 355 12.30 11.48 -14.91
CA ILE A 355 11.84 10.29 -15.65
C ILE A 355 10.83 10.72 -16.74
N ILE A 356 9.84 11.53 -16.37
CA ILE A 356 8.80 11.99 -17.29
C ILE A 356 9.38 12.87 -18.41
N GLU A 357 10.28 13.78 -18.08
CA GLU A 357 10.91 14.68 -19.05
C GLU A 357 11.81 13.94 -20.04
N ASN A 358 12.51 12.90 -19.59
CA ASN A 358 13.46 12.13 -20.39
C ASN A 358 12.84 10.91 -21.10
N THR A 359 11.58 10.56 -20.85
CA THR A 359 10.86 9.53 -21.59
C THR A 359 10.88 9.85 -23.10
N LYS A 360 11.33 8.91 -23.93
CA LYS A 360 11.55 9.11 -25.37
C LYS A 360 10.30 8.93 -26.22
#